data_0ce087efa9a9ea3ed70c0c3ba113b5cd
#
_entry.id   0ce087efa9a9ea3ed70c0c3ba113b5cd
#
_cell.length_a   1.000
_cell.length_b   1.000
_cell.length_c   1.000
_cell.angle_alpha   90.00
_cell.angle_beta   90.00
_cell.angle_gamma   90.00
#
_symmetry.space_group_name_H-M   'P 1'
#
loop_
_entity.id
_entity.type
_entity.pdbx_description
1 polymer ?
#
loop_
_entity_poly.entity_id
_entity_poly.type
_entity_poly.pdbx_seq_one_letter_code
_entity_poly.pdbx_strand_id
1 'polypeptide(L)'
;RQKMVAEHESYAEDLSFPVKPQKALIDCRKIMDKDDIVISDVGANKVWIARHYNCYEPNTCLISNGFATMGIAVPGAISAKLVHPDKKVLAITGDAGFLMNVQEFETAYRLGTNFVTLIFNDSSYGLIKWKQDMQYGHHECVDFTNPDFVKLAESFHAIGYRIEKTEDLLPTLKKAFQQDKPVIIDCPIDYEENMKLTAHLEQLMKTL
;
A
#
# COMPACT_ATOMS: atom_id res chain seq x y z
N ARG A 1 -13.26 19.55 -2.79
CA ARG A 1 -13.69 18.16 -3.04
C ARG A 1 -13.73 17.82 -4.54
N GLN A 2 -14.44 18.59 -5.37
CA GLN A 2 -14.56 18.32 -6.82
C GLN A 2 -13.20 18.22 -7.54
N LYS A 3 -12.24 19.13 -7.24
CA LYS A 3 -10.89 19.08 -7.82
C LYS A 3 -10.13 17.81 -7.45
N MET A 4 -10.24 17.36 -6.19
CA MET A 4 -9.60 16.11 -5.74
C MET A 4 -10.22 14.88 -6.40
N VAL A 5 -11.53 14.88 -6.63
CA VAL A 5 -12.23 13.78 -7.33
C VAL A 5 -11.77 13.73 -8.79
N ALA A 6 -11.75 14.87 -9.48
CA ALA A 6 -11.29 14.94 -10.87
C ALA A 6 -9.81 14.54 -11.03
N GLU A 7 -8.95 14.98 -10.09
CA GLU A 7 -7.55 14.54 -10.03
C GLU A 7 -7.45 13.00 -9.88
N HIS A 8 -8.20 12.44 -8.95
CA HIS A 8 -8.23 11.01 -8.71
C HIS A 8 -8.72 10.24 -9.96
N GLU A 9 -9.82 10.68 -10.58
CA GLU A 9 -10.38 10.06 -11.77
C GLU A 9 -9.44 10.11 -12.98
N SER A 10 -8.58 11.13 -13.10
CA SER A 10 -7.63 11.25 -14.22
C SER A 10 -6.59 10.14 -14.28
N TYR A 11 -6.33 9.45 -13.17
CA TYR A 11 -5.41 8.31 -13.11
C TYR A 11 -6.09 6.95 -13.30
N ALA A 12 -7.41 6.90 -13.48
CA ALA A 12 -8.15 5.63 -13.56
C ALA A 12 -7.69 4.73 -14.71
N GLU A 13 -7.30 5.34 -15.84
CA GLU A 13 -6.84 4.65 -17.05
C GLU A 13 -5.31 4.80 -17.27
N ASP A 14 -4.56 5.23 -16.23
CA ASP A 14 -3.10 5.34 -16.34
C ASP A 14 -2.48 3.94 -16.40
N LEU A 15 -1.68 3.68 -17.44
CA LEU A 15 -1.01 2.41 -17.71
C LEU A 15 0.52 2.53 -17.62
N SER A 16 1.02 3.67 -17.14
CA SER A 16 2.46 3.86 -16.93
C SER A 16 3.01 2.87 -15.88
N PHE A 17 4.24 2.44 -16.06
CA PHE A 17 4.94 1.55 -15.14
C PHE A 17 6.33 2.12 -14.81
N PRO A 18 6.78 2.10 -13.53
CA PRO A 18 6.12 1.56 -12.34
C PRO A 18 4.73 2.16 -12.07
N VAL A 19 3.89 1.45 -11.31
CA VAL A 19 2.49 1.82 -11.06
C VAL A 19 2.42 3.12 -10.27
N LYS A 20 1.59 4.06 -10.68
CA LYS A 20 1.38 5.29 -9.88
C LYS A 20 0.56 5.02 -8.63
N PRO A 21 0.89 5.64 -7.47
CA PRO A 21 0.16 5.43 -6.22
C PRO A 21 -1.35 5.66 -6.36
N GLN A 22 -1.75 6.69 -7.13
CA GLN A 22 -3.15 7.01 -7.39
C GLN A 22 -3.86 5.85 -8.09
N LYS A 23 -3.26 5.31 -9.15
CA LYS A 23 -3.79 4.18 -9.92
C LYS A 23 -3.92 2.93 -9.04
N ALA A 24 -2.89 2.63 -8.26
CA ALA A 24 -2.92 1.49 -7.34
C ALA A 24 -4.09 1.58 -6.36
N LEU A 25 -4.33 2.77 -5.77
CA LEU A 25 -5.41 2.98 -4.82
C LEU A 25 -6.80 2.96 -5.46
N ILE A 26 -6.93 3.44 -6.71
CA ILE A 26 -8.16 3.32 -7.51
C ILE A 26 -8.50 1.84 -7.71
N ASP A 27 -7.54 1.04 -8.12
CA ASP A 27 -7.77 -0.38 -8.38
C ASP A 27 -8.05 -1.15 -7.08
N CYS A 28 -7.37 -0.82 -5.98
CA CYS A 28 -7.72 -1.33 -4.66
C CYS A 28 -9.18 -1.00 -4.31
N ARG A 29 -9.64 0.24 -4.50
CA ARG A 29 -11.01 0.63 -4.18
C ARG A 29 -12.06 -0.08 -5.03
N LYS A 30 -11.75 -0.40 -6.30
CA LYS A 30 -12.65 -1.15 -7.20
C LYS A 30 -12.94 -2.59 -6.72
N ILE A 31 -12.02 -3.18 -5.94
CA ILE A 31 -12.13 -4.58 -5.46
C ILE A 31 -12.76 -4.67 -4.08
N MET A 32 -12.52 -3.66 -3.24
CA MET A 32 -13.00 -3.62 -1.87
C MET A 32 -14.46 -3.17 -1.81
N ASP A 33 -15.30 -3.88 -1.09
CA ASP A 33 -16.63 -3.43 -0.77
C ASP A 33 -16.58 -2.24 0.21
N LYS A 34 -17.70 -1.54 0.41
CA LYS A 34 -17.72 -0.30 1.21
C LYS A 34 -17.31 -0.49 2.66
N ASP A 35 -17.51 -1.69 3.20
CA ASP A 35 -17.27 -2.07 4.60
C ASP A 35 -16.08 -3.04 4.78
N ASP A 36 -15.34 -3.35 3.69
CA ASP A 36 -14.07 -4.05 3.75
C ASP A 36 -12.98 -3.18 4.39
N ILE A 37 -11.95 -3.81 4.93
CA ILE A 37 -10.97 -3.16 5.80
C ILE A 37 -9.62 -2.98 5.08
N VAL A 38 -9.12 -1.75 5.09
CA VAL A 38 -7.74 -1.42 4.67
C VAL A 38 -6.91 -1.07 5.90
N ILE A 39 -5.75 -1.70 6.04
CA ILE A 39 -4.76 -1.36 7.05
C ILE A 39 -3.57 -0.69 6.35
N SER A 40 -3.32 0.56 6.70
CA SER A 40 -2.19 1.33 6.18
C SER A 40 -0.96 1.19 7.06
N ASP A 41 0.14 0.78 6.47
CA ASP A 41 1.45 0.95 7.11
C ASP A 41 1.91 2.41 7.08
N VAL A 42 3.07 2.67 7.67
CA VAL A 42 3.69 4.00 7.78
C VAL A 42 4.74 4.18 6.69
N GLY A 43 4.75 5.34 6.08
CA GLY A 43 5.67 5.69 5.00
C GLY A 43 5.01 6.61 3.97
N ALA A 44 5.57 6.70 2.77
CA ALA A 44 4.98 7.45 1.65
C ALA A 44 3.59 6.88 1.29
N ASN A 45 3.43 5.55 1.32
CA ASN A 45 2.16 4.86 1.12
C ASN A 45 1.03 5.43 1.97
N LYS A 46 1.29 5.75 3.26
CA LYS A 46 0.29 6.33 4.16
C LYS A 46 -0.25 7.67 3.66
N VAL A 47 0.62 8.53 3.17
CA VAL A 47 0.23 9.87 2.67
C VAL A 47 -0.70 9.71 1.46
N TRP A 48 -0.37 8.80 0.55
CA TRP A 48 -1.18 8.50 -0.62
C TRP A 48 -2.53 7.88 -0.26
N ILE A 49 -2.56 6.91 0.67
CA ILE A 49 -3.80 6.29 1.16
C ILE A 49 -4.71 7.35 1.79
N ALA A 50 -4.17 8.18 2.69
CA ALA A 50 -4.94 9.23 3.37
C ALA A 50 -5.55 10.25 2.39
N ARG A 51 -4.90 10.48 1.24
CA ARG A 51 -5.36 11.42 0.23
C ARG A 51 -6.32 10.80 -0.80
N HIS A 52 -6.04 9.58 -1.26
CA HIS A 52 -6.70 9.01 -2.45
C HIS A 52 -7.59 7.80 -2.17
N TYR A 53 -7.53 7.17 -0.98
CA TYR A 53 -8.42 6.05 -0.69
C TYR A 53 -9.76 6.53 -0.14
N ASN A 54 -10.86 6.26 -0.85
CA ASN A 54 -12.20 6.65 -0.44
C ASN A 54 -12.76 5.68 0.60
N CYS A 55 -13.07 6.18 1.81
CA CYS A 55 -13.75 5.45 2.86
C CYS A 55 -15.25 5.76 2.82
N TYR A 56 -16.09 4.73 2.85
CA TYR A 56 -17.55 4.86 2.80
C TYR A 56 -18.22 4.52 4.13
N GLU A 57 -17.58 3.68 4.95
CA GLU A 57 -18.06 3.29 6.27
C GLU A 57 -17.00 3.60 7.34
N PRO A 58 -17.42 3.87 8.59
CA PRO A 58 -16.50 4.10 9.68
C PRO A 58 -15.59 2.89 9.94
N ASN A 59 -14.35 3.14 10.38
CA ASN A 59 -13.38 2.10 10.77
C ASN A 59 -13.00 1.12 9.65
N THR A 60 -13.12 1.53 8.39
CA THR A 60 -12.75 0.70 7.22
C THR A 60 -11.39 1.05 6.63
N CYS A 61 -10.75 2.12 7.09
CA CYS A 61 -9.37 2.45 6.74
C CYS A 61 -8.62 2.83 8.03
N LEU A 62 -7.77 1.93 8.49
CA LEU A 62 -7.03 2.10 9.74
C LEU A 62 -5.61 2.58 9.43
N ILE A 63 -5.28 3.77 9.93
CA ILE A 63 -3.99 4.41 9.76
C ILE A 63 -3.37 4.64 11.13
N SER A 64 -2.17 4.10 11.36
CA SER A 64 -1.43 4.37 12.60
C SER A 64 -0.87 5.78 12.60
N ASN A 65 -1.46 6.67 13.38
CA ASN A 65 -1.09 8.08 13.47
C ASN A 65 -0.42 8.49 14.80
N GLY A 66 -0.50 7.69 15.85
CA GLY A 66 0.10 7.98 17.14
C GLY A 66 1.63 7.99 17.05
N PHE A 67 2.27 6.90 17.43
CA PHE A 67 3.72 6.73 17.27
C PHE A 67 4.13 6.41 15.83
N ALA A 68 3.17 6.18 14.94
CA ALA A 68 3.41 5.91 13.52
C ALA A 68 4.44 4.78 13.30
N THR A 69 4.20 3.64 13.93
CA THR A 69 5.09 2.48 13.90
C THR A 69 5.05 1.80 12.54
N MET A 70 6.20 1.71 11.87
CA MET A 70 6.34 0.92 10.65
C MET A 70 6.16 -0.58 10.96
N GLY A 71 5.63 -1.34 10.00
CA GLY A 71 5.39 -2.78 10.14
C GLY A 71 4.04 -3.14 10.75
N ILE A 72 3.15 -2.17 11.00
CA ILE A 72 1.83 -2.44 11.62
C ILE A 72 0.84 -3.11 10.68
N ALA A 73 1.01 -3.00 9.37
CA ALA A 73 -0.01 -3.43 8.41
C ALA A 73 -0.29 -4.93 8.47
N VAL A 74 0.74 -5.77 8.52
CA VAL A 74 0.59 -7.25 8.55
C VAL A 74 -0.07 -7.71 9.86
N PRO A 75 0.45 -7.40 11.07
CA PRO A 75 -0.22 -7.80 12.31
C PRO A 75 -1.62 -7.17 12.46
N GLY A 76 -1.81 -5.96 11.94
CA GLY A 76 -3.13 -5.32 11.89
C GLY A 76 -4.11 -6.08 11.01
N ALA A 77 -3.67 -6.59 9.85
CA ALA A 77 -4.50 -7.40 8.96
C ALA A 77 -4.88 -8.76 9.59
N ILE A 78 -3.95 -9.42 10.28
CA ILE A 78 -4.22 -10.64 11.05
C ILE A 78 -5.32 -10.35 12.07
N SER A 79 -5.15 -9.30 12.87
CA SER A 79 -6.13 -8.91 13.89
C SER A 79 -7.49 -8.58 13.28
N ALA A 80 -7.53 -7.86 12.17
CA ALA A 80 -8.77 -7.53 11.47
C ALA A 80 -9.49 -8.79 10.96
N LYS A 81 -8.76 -9.77 10.43
CA LYS A 81 -9.34 -11.07 9.98
C LYS A 81 -9.85 -11.92 11.12
N LEU A 82 -9.20 -11.89 12.29
CA LEU A 82 -9.69 -12.62 13.47
C LEU A 82 -11.00 -12.04 14.01
N VAL A 83 -11.17 -10.71 13.94
CA VAL A 83 -12.37 -10.01 14.41
C VAL A 83 -13.48 -10.04 13.34
N HIS A 84 -13.12 -9.97 12.06
CA HIS A 84 -14.04 -9.89 10.94
C HIS A 84 -13.68 -10.94 9.87
N PRO A 85 -13.93 -12.24 10.12
CA PRO A 85 -13.48 -13.34 9.24
C PRO A 85 -14.11 -13.27 7.84
N ASP A 86 -15.30 -12.71 7.70
CA ASP A 86 -16.02 -12.63 6.43
C ASP A 86 -15.66 -11.43 5.56
N LYS A 87 -14.95 -10.43 6.10
CA LYS A 87 -14.56 -9.24 5.35
C LYS A 87 -13.26 -9.45 4.59
N LYS A 88 -13.13 -8.80 3.43
CA LYS A 88 -11.84 -8.65 2.79
C LYS A 88 -10.98 -7.71 3.63
N VAL A 89 -9.72 -8.08 3.81
CA VAL A 89 -8.73 -7.24 4.50
C VAL A 89 -7.54 -7.04 3.58
N LEU A 90 -7.20 -5.78 3.33
CA LEU A 90 -6.07 -5.36 2.52
C LEU A 90 -5.06 -4.60 3.39
N ALA A 91 -3.88 -5.17 3.58
CA ALA A 91 -2.72 -4.48 4.14
C ALA A 91 -1.97 -3.76 3.02
N ILE A 92 -1.79 -2.44 3.11
CA ILE A 92 -0.97 -1.66 2.17
C ILE A 92 0.25 -1.15 2.92
N THR A 93 1.43 -1.54 2.48
CA THR A 93 2.70 -1.25 3.15
C THR A 93 3.76 -0.86 2.14
N GLY A 94 4.79 -0.11 2.56
CA GLY A 94 6.05 -0.03 1.83
C GLY A 94 6.87 -1.29 2.05
N ASP A 95 7.84 -1.54 1.20
CA ASP A 95 8.73 -2.70 1.26
C ASP A 95 9.53 -2.75 2.58
N ALA A 96 10.11 -1.64 3.02
CA ALA A 96 10.80 -1.54 4.30
C ALA A 96 9.85 -1.82 5.50
N GLY A 97 8.64 -1.26 5.48
CA GLY A 97 7.64 -1.50 6.51
C GLY A 97 7.21 -2.97 6.56
N PHE A 98 7.02 -3.59 5.40
CA PHE A 98 6.70 -5.00 5.29
C PHE A 98 7.77 -5.90 5.94
N LEU A 99 9.03 -5.63 5.67
CA LEU A 99 10.15 -6.42 6.20
C LEU A 99 10.31 -6.32 7.72
N MET A 100 9.74 -5.31 8.38
CA MET A 100 9.83 -5.15 9.85
C MET A 100 9.03 -6.20 10.62
N ASN A 101 7.95 -6.74 10.05
CA ASN A 101 7.09 -7.75 10.68
C ASN A 101 6.72 -8.89 9.72
N VAL A 102 7.59 -9.19 8.76
CA VAL A 102 7.35 -10.25 7.77
C VAL A 102 7.18 -11.64 8.42
N GLN A 103 7.81 -11.89 9.56
CA GLN A 103 7.69 -13.16 10.31
C GLN A 103 6.26 -13.47 10.74
N GLU A 104 5.39 -12.46 10.82
CA GLU A 104 3.96 -12.65 11.17
C GLU A 104 3.16 -13.39 10.09
N PHE A 105 3.75 -13.62 8.92
CA PHE A 105 3.15 -14.53 7.93
C PHE A 105 3.09 -15.97 8.43
N GLU A 106 4.01 -16.39 9.33
CA GLU A 106 3.86 -17.68 10.05
C GLU A 106 2.61 -17.64 10.92
N THR A 107 2.42 -16.59 11.70
CA THR A 107 1.23 -16.41 12.54
C THR A 107 -0.05 -16.41 11.70
N ALA A 108 -0.06 -15.71 10.56
CA ALA A 108 -1.19 -15.68 9.64
C ALA A 108 -1.53 -17.07 9.10
N TYR A 109 -0.53 -17.81 8.65
CA TYR A 109 -0.70 -19.17 8.13
C TYR A 109 -1.24 -20.12 9.20
N ARG A 110 -0.64 -20.14 10.39
CA ARG A 110 -1.03 -20.99 11.52
C ARG A 110 -2.44 -20.70 12.03
N LEU A 111 -2.87 -19.43 11.98
CA LEU A 111 -4.22 -19.02 12.40
C LEU A 111 -5.25 -19.11 11.25
N GLY A 112 -4.84 -19.44 10.05
CA GLY A 112 -5.73 -19.55 8.89
C GLY A 112 -6.34 -18.21 8.49
N THR A 113 -5.65 -17.09 8.70
CA THR A 113 -6.13 -15.75 8.31
C THR A 113 -5.75 -15.46 6.86
N ASN A 114 -6.75 -15.36 5.98
CA ASN A 114 -6.57 -15.05 4.57
C ASN A 114 -6.79 -13.56 4.31
N PHE A 115 -5.73 -12.81 4.13
CA PHE A 115 -5.75 -11.40 3.74
C PHE A 115 -4.76 -11.14 2.61
N VAL A 116 -4.86 -9.98 1.97
CA VAL A 116 -3.95 -9.56 0.91
C VAL A 116 -3.03 -8.47 1.44
N THR A 117 -1.73 -8.63 1.21
CA THR A 117 -0.72 -7.59 1.43
C THR A 117 -0.26 -7.05 0.09
N LEU A 118 -0.47 -5.76 -0.14
CA LEU A 118 0.05 -5.04 -1.30
C LEU A 118 1.27 -4.24 -0.88
N ILE A 119 2.44 -4.63 -1.38
CA ILE A 119 3.70 -3.95 -1.13
C ILE A 119 3.90 -2.87 -2.20
N PHE A 120 3.93 -1.62 -1.78
CA PHE A 120 4.38 -0.48 -2.57
C PHE A 120 5.91 -0.48 -2.56
N ASN A 121 6.50 -1.09 -3.58
CA ASN A 121 7.93 -1.37 -3.65
C ASN A 121 8.64 -0.27 -4.45
N ASP A 122 9.50 0.49 -3.78
CA ASP A 122 10.40 1.48 -4.39
C ASP A 122 11.87 1.26 -3.99
N SER A 123 12.18 0.14 -3.29
CA SER A 123 13.51 -0.22 -2.80
C SER A 123 14.16 0.89 -1.97
N SER A 124 13.33 1.66 -1.24
CA SER A 124 13.85 2.75 -0.41
C SER A 124 12.96 3.08 0.79
N TYR A 125 13.53 3.83 1.75
CA TYR A 125 12.74 4.50 2.78
C TYR A 125 12.07 5.75 2.17
N GLY A 126 11.08 5.54 1.27
CA GLY A 126 10.53 6.53 0.36
C GLY A 126 10.07 7.84 1.01
N LEU A 127 9.51 7.83 2.23
CA LEU A 127 9.13 9.06 2.93
C LEU A 127 10.35 9.86 3.41
N ILE A 128 11.40 9.18 3.85
CA ILE A 128 12.65 9.83 4.29
C ILE A 128 13.38 10.39 3.07
N LYS A 129 13.50 9.59 2.00
CA LYS A 129 14.02 10.02 0.70
C LYS A 129 13.34 11.31 0.23
N TRP A 130 12.02 11.29 0.16
CA TRP A 130 11.22 12.45 -0.22
C TRP A 130 11.53 13.69 0.64
N LYS A 131 11.60 13.54 1.97
CA LYS A 131 11.93 14.66 2.87
C LYS A 131 13.36 15.17 2.68
N GLN A 132 14.34 14.29 2.49
CA GLN A 132 15.72 14.68 2.23
C GLN A 132 15.82 15.46 0.91
N ASP A 133 15.21 14.96 -0.17
CA ASP A 133 15.18 15.64 -1.46
C ASP A 133 14.55 17.04 -1.39
N MET A 134 13.45 17.17 -0.65
CA MET A 134 12.81 18.47 -0.43
C MET A 134 13.68 19.43 0.37
N GLN A 135 14.38 18.95 1.40
CA GLN A 135 15.11 19.81 2.32
C GLN A 135 16.53 20.12 1.85
N TYR A 136 17.19 19.17 1.21
CA TYR A 136 18.61 19.24 0.87
C TYR A 136 18.88 19.19 -0.64
N GLY A 137 17.90 18.85 -1.47
CA GLY A 137 18.06 18.66 -2.91
C GLY A 137 18.73 17.34 -3.29
N HIS A 138 19.01 16.48 -2.34
CA HIS A 138 19.59 15.14 -2.52
C HIS A 138 19.23 14.26 -1.32
N HIS A 139 19.43 12.94 -1.47
CA HIS A 139 19.22 11.97 -0.41
C HIS A 139 20.43 11.04 -0.27
N GLU A 140 20.61 10.49 0.94
CA GLU A 140 21.69 9.58 1.30
C GLU A 140 21.20 8.49 2.25
N CYS A 141 21.75 7.28 2.13
CA CYS A 141 21.52 6.14 3.03
C CYS A 141 20.04 5.72 3.16
N VAL A 142 19.26 5.89 2.12
CA VAL A 142 17.82 5.55 2.12
C VAL A 142 17.46 4.44 1.15
N ASP A 143 18.32 4.12 0.20
CA ASP A 143 18.11 3.04 -0.76
C ASP A 143 18.65 1.70 -0.21
N PHE A 144 17.97 0.61 -0.53
CA PHE A 144 18.32 -0.75 -0.11
C PHE A 144 17.87 -1.78 -1.15
N THR A 145 18.29 -3.03 -0.95
CA THR A 145 17.87 -4.15 -1.80
C THR A 145 16.78 -4.98 -1.13
N ASN A 146 15.78 -5.37 -1.90
CA ASN A 146 14.71 -6.22 -1.43
C ASN A 146 14.98 -7.71 -1.74
N PRO A 147 14.45 -8.62 -0.93
CA PRO A 147 14.35 -10.03 -1.30
C PRO A 147 13.37 -10.21 -2.46
N ASP A 148 13.38 -11.38 -3.07
CA ASP A 148 12.29 -11.80 -3.95
C ASP A 148 11.03 -12.06 -3.10
N PHE A 149 10.07 -11.12 -3.10
CA PHE A 149 8.87 -11.21 -2.28
C PHE A 149 7.95 -12.38 -2.66
N VAL A 150 8.00 -12.86 -3.92
CA VAL A 150 7.24 -14.04 -4.34
C VAL A 150 7.80 -15.28 -3.66
N LYS A 151 9.12 -15.50 -3.73
CA LYS A 151 9.76 -16.63 -3.05
C LYS A 151 9.66 -16.53 -1.53
N LEU A 152 9.71 -15.31 -1.00
CA LEU A 152 9.52 -15.08 0.42
C LEU A 152 8.09 -15.49 0.86
N ALA A 153 7.07 -15.14 0.09
CA ALA A 153 5.69 -15.61 0.34
C ALA A 153 5.61 -17.14 0.38
N GLU A 154 6.18 -17.80 -0.62
CA GLU A 154 6.20 -19.26 -0.72
C GLU A 154 6.90 -19.91 0.50
N SER A 155 7.98 -19.30 1.01
CA SER A 155 8.69 -19.80 2.20
C SER A 155 7.86 -19.76 3.47
N PHE A 156 6.83 -18.89 3.54
CA PHE A 156 5.83 -18.81 4.60
C PHE A 156 4.52 -19.53 4.27
N HIS A 157 4.50 -20.40 3.25
CA HIS A 157 3.29 -21.10 2.77
C HIS A 157 2.17 -20.17 2.28
N ALA A 158 2.48 -18.89 2.08
CA ALA A 158 1.61 -17.89 1.48
C ALA A 158 1.72 -17.91 -0.06
N ILE A 159 0.87 -17.14 -0.72
CA ILE A 159 0.89 -17.00 -2.19
C ILE A 159 1.54 -15.68 -2.55
N GLY A 160 2.51 -15.69 -3.47
CA GLY A 160 3.19 -14.50 -3.96
C GLY A 160 2.79 -14.17 -5.39
N TYR A 161 2.59 -12.88 -5.66
CA TYR A 161 2.46 -12.32 -7.01
C TYR A 161 3.40 -11.13 -7.18
N ARG A 162 3.88 -10.93 -8.43
CA ARG A 162 4.61 -9.73 -8.83
C ARG A 162 3.85 -9.04 -9.94
N ILE A 163 3.75 -7.72 -9.85
CA ILE A 163 3.19 -6.86 -10.90
C ILE A 163 4.33 -6.46 -11.82
N GLU A 164 4.22 -6.82 -13.09
CA GLU A 164 5.21 -6.51 -14.12
C GLU A 164 4.75 -5.38 -15.05
N LYS A 165 3.45 -5.10 -15.07
CA LYS A 165 2.83 -3.97 -15.78
C LYS A 165 1.53 -3.55 -15.08
N THR A 166 1.14 -2.31 -15.26
CA THR A 166 0.03 -1.69 -14.54
C THR A 166 -1.31 -2.40 -14.76
N GLU A 167 -1.54 -2.92 -15.97
CA GLU A 167 -2.77 -3.64 -16.32
C GLU A 167 -2.96 -4.94 -15.51
N ASP A 168 -1.88 -5.52 -15.00
CA ASP A 168 -1.94 -6.78 -14.24
C ASP A 168 -2.43 -6.57 -12.80
N LEU A 169 -2.39 -5.33 -12.26
CA LEU A 169 -2.70 -5.07 -10.85
C LEU A 169 -4.14 -5.43 -10.50
N LEU A 170 -5.12 -4.92 -11.23
CA LEU A 170 -6.53 -5.16 -10.94
C LEU A 170 -6.92 -6.65 -11.07
N PRO A 171 -6.54 -7.39 -12.13
CA PRO A 171 -6.75 -8.83 -12.21
C PRO A 171 -6.07 -9.60 -11.08
N THR A 172 -4.85 -9.23 -10.71
CA THR A 172 -4.09 -9.88 -9.64
C THR A 172 -4.75 -9.66 -8.27
N LEU A 173 -5.23 -8.45 -7.97
CA LEU A 173 -6.00 -8.17 -6.76
C LEU A 173 -7.27 -9.02 -6.70
N LYS A 174 -8.03 -9.14 -7.81
CA LYS A 174 -9.21 -10.02 -7.89
C LYS A 174 -8.87 -11.47 -7.57
N LYS A 175 -7.79 -11.97 -8.17
CA LYS A 175 -7.31 -13.34 -7.96
C LYS A 175 -6.84 -13.55 -6.51
N ALA A 176 -6.15 -12.56 -5.94
CA ALA A 176 -5.62 -12.62 -4.59
C ALA A 176 -6.73 -12.78 -3.54
N PHE A 177 -7.82 -12.04 -3.66
CA PHE A 177 -8.95 -12.15 -2.72
C PHE A 177 -9.80 -13.42 -2.88
N GLN A 178 -9.53 -14.26 -3.88
CA GLN A 178 -10.15 -15.57 -4.05
C GLN A 178 -9.36 -16.70 -3.39
N GLN A 179 -8.17 -16.38 -2.83
CA GLN A 179 -7.31 -17.38 -2.20
C GLN A 179 -7.75 -17.66 -0.76
N ASP A 180 -7.51 -18.89 -0.31
CA ASP A 180 -7.76 -19.35 1.06
C ASP A 180 -6.54 -19.17 2.00
N LYS A 181 -5.48 -18.54 1.51
CA LYS A 181 -4.20 -18.30 2.20
C LYS A 181 -3.86 -16.82 2.21
N PRO A 182 -2.94 -16.38 3.09
CA PRO A 182 -2.35 -15.04 3.00
C PRO A 182 -1.68 -14.84 1.64
N VAL A 183 -1.80 -13.64 1.09
CA VAL A 183 -1.24 -13.29 -0.22
C VAL A 183 -0.31 -12.08 -0.09
N ILE A 184 0.82 -12.13 -0.78
CA ILE A 184 1.73 -11.01 -0.97
C ILE A 184 1.71 -10.60 -2.44
N ILE A 185 1.50 -9.31 -2.70
CA ILE A 185 1.62 -8.72 -4.04
C ILE A 185 2.76 -7.71 -4.01
N ASP A 186 3.83 -8.00 -4.73
CA ASP A 186 4.95 -7.10 -4.97
C ASP A 186 4.58 -6.15 -6.12
N CYS A 187 4.41 -4.87 -5.81
CA CYS A 187 3.97 -3.86 -6.76
C CYS A 187 4.99 -2.72 -6.84
N PRO A 188 5.83 -2.67 -7.88
CA PRO A 188 6.70 -1.53 -8.13
C PRO A 188 5.90 -0.24 -8.26
N ILE A 189 6.26 0.79 -7.47
CA ILE A 189 5.55 2.07 -7.38
C ILE A 189 6.43 3.23 -7.86
N ASP A 190 5.83 4.11 -8.67
CA ASP A 190 6.45 5.36 -9.09
C ASP A 190 6.24 6.48 -8.04
N TYR A 191 7.20 6.63 -7.15
CA TYR A 191 7.18 7.71 -6.15
C TYR A 191 7.78 9.04 -6.62
N GLU A 192 8.12 9.21 -7.91
CA GLU A 192 8.37 10.54 -8.48
C GLU A 192 7.13 11.45 -8.35
N GLU A 193 5.95 10.82 -8.26
CA GLU A 193 4.67 11.49 -7.95
C GLU A 193 4.71 12.26 -6.61
N ASN A 194 5.56 11.90 -5.65
CA ASN A 194 5.70 12.59 -4.37
C ASN A 194 6.06 14.08 -4.56
N MET A 195 6.92 14.40 -5.52
CA MET A 195 7.31 15.78 -5.80
C MET A 195 6.15 16.61 -6.38
N LYS A 196 5.29 15.99 -7.19
CA LYS A 196 4.07 16.64 -7.70
C LYS A 196 3.08 16.92 -6.58
N LEU A 197 2.93 16.00 -5.63
CA LEU A 197 2.08 16.19 -4.45
C LEU A 197 2.59 17.35 -3.59
N THR A 198 3.91 17.47 -3.40
CA THR A 198 4.52 18.60 -2.68
C THR A 198 4.18 19.94 -3.34
N ALA A 199 4.46 20.07 -4.64
CA ALA A 199 4.19 21.31 -5.37
C ALA A 199 2.71 21.70 -5.30
N HIS A 200 1.80 20.74 -5.38
CA HIS A 200 0.37 20.98 -5.24
C HIS A 200 -0.02 21.45 -3.83
N LEU A 201 0.54 20.85 -2.77
CA LEU A 201 0.28 21.26 -1.38
C LEU A 201 0.81 22.66 -1.10
N GLU A 202 2.02 23.01 -1.58
CA GLU A 202 2.57 24.36 -1.47
C GLU A 202 1.69 25.40 -2.17
N GLN A 203 1.16 25.08 -3.34
CA GLN A 203 0.26 25.97 -4.06
C GLN A 203 -1.04 26.22 -3.28
N LEU A 204 -1.61 25.16 -2.66
CA LEU A 204 -2.80 25.28 -1.81
C LEU A 204 -2.54 26.15 -0.58
N MET A 205 -1.37 26.01 0.06
CA MET A 205 -1.01 26.81 1.23
C MET A 205 -0.81 28.29 0.91
N LYS A 206 -0.40 28.63 -0.31
CA LYS A 206 -0.27 30.04 -0.77
C LYS A 206 -1.62 30.71 -1.07
N THR A 207 -2.70 29.93 -1.18
CA THR A 207 -4.05 30.41 -1.51
C THR A 207 -4.98 30.49 -0.29
N LEU A 208 -4.51 30.07 0.88
CA LEU A 208 -5.14 30.23 2.18
C LEU A 208 -4.57 31.42 2.96
#